data_b1681f8d36a4e2dbe467c489fa4493e3
#
_entry.id   b1681f8d36a4e2dbe467c489fa4493e3
#
_cell.length_a   1.000
_cell.length_b   1.000
_cell.length_c   1.000
_cell.angle_alpha   90.00
_cell.angle_beta   90.00
_cell.angle_gamma   90.00
#
_symmetry.space_group_name_H-M   'P 1'
#
loop_
_entity.id
_entity.type
_entity.pdbx_description
1 polymer ?
#
loop_
_entity_poly.entity_id
_entity_poly.type
_entity_poly.pdbx_seq_one_letter_code
_entity_poly.pdbx_strand_id
1 'polypeptide(L)'
;VVADTLRFFIHWKQKQDRTDYDLSAFFMNKDYTNAGHVSWTRLSDDVGGATVVHSGDITSAPNGASEFIDIKLNGLTHSYIVAQVNRYVGDDFSQAEESFFGFMERNEKQKGLPFEPKTVKVKSEVRGKGQVAVPAVFFRNKNGWFCKWLDMQLTGQPICNTVEGNKATTSMMIKSIMERKNLTIKDLMDLLPGTQDETKMAYVGFQQPETLSKGITKVMTLDNLTGLIPQ
;
A
#
# COMPACT_ATOMS: atom_id res chain seq x y z
N VAL A 1 11.08 4.33 3.66
CA VAL A 1 10.61 5.71 3.90
C VAL A 1 11.63 6.41 4.79
N VAL A 2 12.17 7.50 4.32
CA VAL A 2 13.16 8.33 5.05
C VAL A 2 12.63 9.76 5.05
N ALA A 3 11.77 10.09 5.99
CA ALA A 3 11.13 11.41 6.05
C ALA A 3 10.70 11.76 7.47
N ASP A 4 10.60 13.06 7.76
CA ASP A 4 9.97 13.56 8.99
C ASP A 4 8.44 13.46 8.91
N THR A 5 7.92 13.70 7.71
CA THR A 5 6.48 13.66 7.41
C THR A 5 6.22 12.83 6.16
N LEU A 6 5.31 11.87 6.30
CA LEU A 6 4.71 11.12 5.20
C LEU A 6 3.40 11.80 4.83
N ARG A 7 3.25 12.22 3.58
CA ARG A 7 2.01 12.79 3.06
C ARG A 7 1.37 11.82 2.11
N PHE A 8 0.17 11.34 2.42
CA PHE A 8 -0.70 10.65 1.47
C PHE A 8 -1.45 11.65 0.60
N PHE A 9 -1.79 11.25 -0.61
CA PHE A 9 -2.76 11.97 -1.42
C PHE A 9 -3.59 11.01 -2.26
N ILE A 10 -4.86 11.39 -2.44
CA ILE A 10 -5.72 10.93 -3.53
C ILE A 10 -5.93 12.11 -4.48
N HIS A 11 -5.86 11.88 -5.75
CA HIS A 11 -6.30 12.82 -6.78
C HIS A 11 -7.34 12.13 -7.64
N TRP A 12 -8.43 12.84 -7.93
CA TRP A 12 -9.42 12.33 -8.88
C TRP A 12 -10.02 13.45 -9.72
N LYS A 13 -10.53 13.07 -10.88
CA LYS A 13 -11.34 13.90 -11.74
C LYS A 13 -12.54 13.08 -12.17
N GLN A 14 -13.72 13.57 -11.86
CA GLN A 14 -14.98 12.92 -12.24
C GLN A 14 -15.20 12.97 -13.75
N LYS A 15 -15.82 11.94 -14.29
CA LYS A 15 -16.10 11.84 -15.71
C LYS A 15 -17.58 12.12 -16.04
N GLN A 16 -18.49 11.50 -15.32
CA GLN A 16 -19.92 11.54 -15.59
C GLN A 16 -20.70 12.13 -14.43
N ASP A 17 -20.53 11.53 -13.24
CA ASP A 17 -21.31 11.88 -12.07
C ASP A 17 -20.49 12.69 -11.07
N ARG A 18 -21.17 13.43 -10.20
CA ARG A 18 -20.53 14.00 -9.02
C ARG A 18 -19.86 12.87 -8.26
N THR A 19 -18.54 12.94 -8.18
CA THR A 19 -17.72 11.88 -7.60
C THR A 19 -17.01 12.39 -6.36
N ASP A 20 -17.14 11.62 -5.28
CA ASP A 20 -16.68 11.92 -3.95
C ASP A 20 -15.81 10.75 -3.44
N TYR A 21 -14.50 11.01 -3.29
CA TYR A 21 -13.52 10.07 -2.80
C TYR A 21 -12.90 10.59 -1.51
N ASP A 22 -13.10 9.84 -0.43
CA ASP A 22 -12.62 10.17 0.91
C ASP A 22 -11.29 9.48 1.21
N LEU A 23 -10.23 10.26 1.41
CA LEU A 23 -8.94 9.75 1.85
C LEU A 23 -8.96 9.49 3.36
N SER A 24 -8.37 8.38 3.77
CA SER A 24 -8.25 8.01 5.18
C SER A 24 -6.88 7.40 5.49
N ALA A 25 -6.40 7.62 6.69
CA ALA A 25 -5.26 6.93 7.28
C ALA A 25 -5.71 6.19 8.55
N PHE A 26 -5.47 4.90 8.59
CA PHE A 26 -5.84 4.02 9.69
C PHE A 26 -4.58 3.50 10.38
N PHE A 27 -4.53 3.60 11.70
CA PHE A 27 -3.36 3.25 12.50
C PHE A 27 -3.59 1.99 13.30
N MET A 28 -2.57 1.14 13.37
CA MET A 28 -2.64 -0.10 14.13
C MET A 28 -1.38 -0.34 14.96
N ASN A 29 -1.60 -0.98 16.08
CA ASN A 29 -0.55 -1.49 16.95
C ASN A 29 0.15 -2.69 16.32
N LYS A 30 1.22 -3.17 16.98
CA LYS A 30 1.99 -4.34 16.52
C LYS A 30 1.15 -5.63 16.46
N ASP A 31 0.14 -5.74 17.30
CA ASP A 31 -0.81 -6.87 17.35
C ASP A 31 -2.01 -6.71 16.40
N TYR A 32 -1.95 -5.70 15.50
CA TYR A 32 -3.00 -5.35 14.55
C TYR A 32 -4.29 -4.81 15.15
N THR A 33 -4.29 -4.48 16.44
CA THR A 33 -5.42 -3.76 17.03
C THR A 33 -5.47 -2.32 16.53
N ASN A 34 -6.70 -1.81 16.40
CA ASN A 34 -6.93 -0.42 16.01
C ASN A 34 -6.37 0.54 17.07
N ALA A 35 -5.71 1.58 16.58
CA ALA A 35 -5.08 2.59 17.42
C ALA A 35 -5.48 4.03 17.06
N GLY A 36 -6.34 4.22 16.06
CA GLY A 36 -6.83 5.52 15.63
C GLY A 36 -6.97 5.64 14.12
N HIS A 37 -7.50 6.77 13.68
CA HIS A 37 -7.63 7.09 12.25
C HIS A 37 -7.76 8.60 12.07
N VAL A 38 -7.46 9.05 10.85
CA VAL A 38 -7.76 10.39 10.34
C VAL A 38 -8.48 10.23 9.01
N SER A 39 -9.57 10.94 8.83
CA SER A 39 -10.48 10.88 7.68
C SER A 39 -11.33 12.16 7.64
N TRP A 40 -12.29 12.25 6.71
CA TRP A 40 -13.23 13.35 6.66
C TRP A 40 -14.06 13.50 7.96
N THR A 41 -14.31 12.40 8.68
CA THR A 41 -15.02 12.42 9.98
C THR A 41 -14.15 12.92 11.13
N ARG A 42 -12.83 12.91 10.96
CA ARG A 42 -11.85 13.31 11.96
C ARG A 42 -10.62 13.90 11.26
N LEU A 43 -10.67 15.20 10.98
CA LEU A 43 -9.67 15.90 10.17
C LEU A 43 -8.29 16.03 10.84
N SER A 44 -8.19 15.84 12.15
CA SER A 44 -6.90 15.84 12.86
C SER A 44 -6.96 14.97 14.09
N ASP A 45 -5.81 14.38 14.43
CA ASP A 45 -5.65 13.58 15.65
C ASP A 45 -4.18 13.56 16.08
N ASP A 46 -3.97 13.40 17.39
CA ASP A 46 -2.67 13.02 17.94
C ASP A 46 -2.63 11.50 18.10
N VAL A 47 -2.09 10.86 17.10
CA VAL A 47 -2.04 9.40 17.03
C VAL A 47 -0.72 8.91 17.58
N GLY A 48 -0.75 8.34 18.78
CA GLY A 48 0.45 7.76 19.41
C GLY A 48 1.62 8.71 19.54
N GLY A 49 1.35 9.98 19.89
CA GLY A 49 2.35 11.01 20.09
C GLY A 49 2.80 11.73 18.80
N ALA A 50 2.12 11.46 17.68
CA ALA A 50 2.38 12.14 16.41
C ALA A 50 1.13 12.88 15.91
N THR A 51 1.31 14.10 15.45
CA THR A 51 0.22 14.88 14.84
C THR A 51 -0.06 14.37 13.42
N VAL A 52 -1.33 14.09 13.14
CA VAL A 52 -1.83 13.70 11.82
C VAL A 52 -2.92 14.68 11.40
N VAL A 53 -2.86 15.20 10.18
CA VAL A 53 -3.78 16.25 9.70
C VAL A 53 -4.25 15.93 8.29
N HIS A 54 -5.56 15.97 8.08
CA HIS A 54 -6.24 15.90 6.81
C HIS A 54 -6.44 17.29 6.20
N SER A 55 -6.34 17.43 4.89
CA SER A 55 -6.48 18.72 4.19
C SER A 55 -7.90 19.29 4.16
N GLY A 56 -8.89 18.49 4.50
CA GLY A 56 -10.32 18.79 4.39
C GLY A 56 -11.02 17.88 3.41
N ASP A 57 -12.35 17.85 3.49
CA ASP A 57 -13.25 17.01 2.72
C ASP A 57 -13.66 17.72 1.42
N ILE A 58 -13.46 17.07 0.26
CA ILE A 58 -13.80 17.60 -1.07
C ILE A 58 -14.81 16.67 -1.73
N THR A 59 -16.05 17.09 -1.79
CA THR A 59 -17.17 16.25 -2.21
C THR A 59 -17.46 16.24 -3.70
N SER A 60 -16.66 16.89 -4.54
CA SER A 60 -16.84 16.93 -6.00
C SER A 60 -15.59 17.40 -6.73
N ALA A 61 -15.26 16.82 -7.86
CA ALA A 61 -14.04 17.11 -8.61
C ALA A 61 -14.25 17.24 -10.14
N PRO A 62 -15.08 18.20 -10.61
CA PRO A 62 -15.32 18.35 -12.03
C PRO A 62 -14.07 18.79 -12.82
N ASN A 63 -13.16 19.52 -12.19
CA ASN A 63 -11.90 19.98 -12.76
C ASN A 63 -10.67 19.29 -12.15
N GLY A 64 -10.89 18.19 -11.42
CA GLY A 64 -9.89 17.52 -10.60
C GLY A 64 -9.80 18.11 -9.20
N ALA A 65 -9.58 17.24 -8.22
CA ALA A 65 -9.37 17.60 -6.83
C ALA A 65 -8.37 16.66 -6.18
N SER A 66 -7.81 17.08 -5.05
CA SER A 66 -6.90 16.23 -4.26
C SER A 66 -7.13 16.44 -2.78
N GLU A 67 -7.18 15.34 -2.05
CA GLU A 67 -7.09 15.33 -0.60
C GLU A 67 -5.73 14.85 -0.15
N PHE A 68 -5.29 15.34 1.00
CA PHE A 68 -4.00 15.05 1.59
C PHE A 68 -4.13 14.68 3.05
N ILE A 69 -3.27 13.76 3.52
CA ILE A 69 -3.08 13.50 4.95
C ILE A 69 -1.60 13.60 5.26
N ASP A 70 -1.23 14.54 6.11
CA ASP A 70 0.11 14.68 6.66
C ASP A 70 0.26 13.89 7.94
N ILE A 71 1.24 12.99 7.96
CA ILE A 71 1.52 12.08 9.07
C ILE A 71 2.94 12.36 9.55
N LYS A 72 3.07 12.94 10.74
CA LYS A 72 4.38 13.12 11.36
C LYS A 72 4.90 11.78 11.86
N LEU A 73 6.01 11.29 11.30
CA LEU A 73 6.55 9.97 11.65
C LEU A 73 7.34 10.00 12.96
N ASN A 74 7.96 11.13 13.29
CA ASN A 74 8.67 11.29 14.55
C ASN A 74 7.67 11.32 15.73
N GLY A 75 7.89 10.44 16.69
CA GLY A 75 7.01 10.28 17.85
C GLY A 75 5.86 9.29 17.63
N LEU A 76 5.58 8.87 16.40
CA LEU A 76 4.55 7.88 16.14
C LEU A 76 4.93 6.51 16.73
N THR A 77 4.15 6.02 17.68
CA THR A 77 4.43 4.75 18.38
C THR A 77 3.82 3.52 17.69
N HIS A 78 2.85 3.72 16.81
CA HIS A 78 2.16 2.65 16.10
C HIS A 78 3.06 1.91 15.10
N SER A 79 2.70 0.68 14.79
CA SER A 79 3.50 -0.21 13.94
C SER A 79 3.06 -0.19 12.49
N TYR A 80 1.79 0.15 12.23
CA TYR A 80 1.21 0.16 10.88
C TYR A 80 0.41 1.42 10.61
N ILE A 81 0.50 1.92 9.38
CA ILE A 81 -0.35 2.97 8.82
C ILE A 81 -0.93 2.42 7.53
N VAL A 82 -2.26 2.34 7.44
CA VAL A 82 -2.97 1.85 6.25
C VAL A 82 -3.62 3.01 5.54
N ALA A 83 -3.30 3.19 4.27
CA ALA A 83 -4.00 4.13 3.43
C ALA A 83 -5.31 3.51 2.94
N GLN A 84 -6.40 4.25 3.03
CA GLN A 84 -7.69 3.90 2.45
C GLN A 84 -8.25 5.04 1.63
N VAL A 85 -8.93 4.71 0.54
CA VAL A 85 -9.76 5.63 -0.24
C VAL A 85 -11.15 5.03 -0.32
N ASN A 86 -12.12 5.76 0.22
CA ASN A 86 -13.51 5.34 0.19
C ASN A 86 -14.24 6.11 -0.90
N ARG A 87 -15.00 5.43 -1.74
CA ARG A 87 -15.91 6.04 -2.68
C ARG A 87 -17.27 6.20 -2.01
N TYR A 88 -17.65 7.43 -1.71
CA TYR A 88 -18.97 7.72 -1.17
C TYR A 88 -20.03 7.64 -2.27
N VAL A 89 -19.83 8.37 -3.37
CA VAL A 89 -20.77 8.45 -4.47
C VAL A 89 -20.04 8.71 -5.81
N GLY A 90 -20.69 8.43 -6.91
CA GLY A 90 -20.26 8.76 -8.25
C GLY A 90 -19.48 7.67 -8.96
N ASP A 91 -18.62 8.08 -9.90
CA ASP A 91 -17.81 7.21 -10.74
C ASP A 91 -17.02 6.19 -9.92
N ASP A 92 -16.99 4.92 -10.31
CA ASP A 92 -16.04 3.99 -9.71
C ASP A 92 -14.59 4.34 -10.09
N PHE A 93 -13.61 3.75 -9.40
CA PHE A 93 -12.20 4.10 -9.61
C PHE A 93 -11.71 3.83 -11.04
N SER A 94 -12.37 2.95 -11.80
CA SER A 94 -12.06 2.67 -13.21
C SER A 94 -12.84 3.58 -14.16
N GLN A 95 -13.95 4.17 -13.72
CA GLN A 95 -14.80 5.04 -14.51
C GLN A 95 -14.37 6.51 -14.45
N ALA A 96 -13.82 6.96 -13.32
CA ALA A 96 -13.30 8.33 -13.18
C ALA A 96 -12.32 8.66 -14.31
N GLU A 97 -12.32 9.91 -14.76
CA GLU A 97 -11.38 10.36 -15.78
C GLU A 97 -9.93 10.25 -15.28
N GLU A 98 -9.71 10.65 -14.02
CA GLU A 98 -8.45 10.47 -13.33
C GLU A 98 -8.72 9.93 -11.91
N SER A 99 -7.89 8.99 -11.46
CA SER A 99 -7.91 8.46 -10.10
C SER A 99 -6.52 7.96 -9.73
N PHE A 100 -5.82 8.69 -8.85
CA PHE A 100 -4.45 8.38 -8.46
C PHE A 100 -4.28 8.44 -6.95
N PHE A 101 -3.74 7.38 -6.37
CA PHE A 101 -3.20 7.43 -5.02
C PHE A 101 -1.67 7.52 -5.07
N GLY A 102 -1.10 8.23 -4.13
CA GLY A 102 0.35 8.30 -3.96
C GLY A 102 0.76 8.79 -2.59
N PHE A 103 2.09 8.85 -2.41
CA PHE A 103 2.65 9.43 -1.22
C PHE A 103 3.90 10.25 -1.51
N MET A 104 4.14 11.21 -0.64
CA MET A 104 5.29 12.10 -0.64
C MET A 104 6.09 11.92 0.64
N GLU A 105 7.40 12.05 0.54
CA GLU A 105 8.30 12.14 1.67
C GLU A 105 8.72 13.60 1.86
N ARG A 106 8.42 14.16 3.03
CA ARG A 106 8.65 15.57 3.33
C ARG A 106 9.48 15.76 4.59
N ASN A 107 10.24 16.83 4.62
CA ASN A 107 10.97 17.31 5.80
C ASN A 107 10.20 18.47 6.46
N GLU A 108 10.65 18.90 7.64
CA GLU A 108 10.01 19.99 8.40
C GLU A 108 9.91 21.31 7.60
N LYS A 109 10.85 21.59 6.68
CA LYS A 109 10.83 22.81 5.86
C LYS A 109 9.72 22.79 4.80
N GLN A 110 9.18 21.62 4.50
CA GLN A 110 8.12 21.41 3.51
C GLN A 110 6.75 21.23 4.16
N LYS A 111 6.66 21.39 5.49
CA LYS A 111 5.40 21.31 6.23
C LYS A 111 4.44 22.41 5.77
N GLY A 112 3.20 22.01 5.48
CA GLY A 112 2.14 22.91 5.04
C GLY A 112 2.29 23.48 3.63
N LEU A 113 3.36 23.15 2.90
CA LEU A 113 3.48 23.53 1.50
C LEU A 113 2.45 22.79 0.63
N PRO A 114 1.98 23.42 -0.46
CA PRO A 114 1.13 22.74 -1.43
C PRO A 114 1.83 21.54 -2.05
N PHE A 115 1.17 20.91 -3.01
CA PHE A 115 1.74 19.80 -3.76
C PHE A 115 3.11 20.17 -4.35
N GLU A 116 4.13 19.37 -4.03
CA GLU A 116 5.48 19.54 -4.55
C GLU A 116 5.91 18.24 -5.27
N PRO A 117 5.92 18.24 -6.62
CA PRO A 117 6.17 17.03 -7.41
C PRO A 117 7.47 16.30 -7.06
N LYS A 118 8.52 17.06 -6.69
CA LYS A 118 9.84 16.50 -6.32
C LYS A 118 9.80 15.61 -5.08
N THR A 119 8.79 15.76 -4.23
CA THR A 119 8.65 14.97 -3.00
C THR A 119 7.81 13.71 -3.20
N VAL A 120 7.17 13.55 -4.35
CA VAL A 120 6.40 12.35 -4.69
C VAL A 120 7.35 11.17 -4.85
N LYS A 121 7.12 10.11 -4.11
CA LYS A 121 7.87 8.86 -4.18
C LYS A 121 7.17 7.81 -5.02
N VAL A 122 5.87 7.72 -4.87
CA VAL A 122 5.01 6.82 -5.62
C VAL A 122 3.72 7.55 -5.98
N LYS A 123 3.28 7.36 -7.21
CA LYS A 123 1.96 7.71 -7.71
C LYS A 123 1.50 6.58 -8.61
N SER A 124 0.33 6.02 -8.36
CA SER A 124 -0.26 4.96 -9.16
C SER A 124 -1.74 5.20 -9.37
N GLU A 125 -2.26 4.77 -10.49
CA GLU A 125 -3.69 4.77 -10.71
C GLU A 125 -4.38 3.85 -9.69
N VAL A 126 -5.53 4.30 -9.22
CA VAL A 126 -6.47 3.44 -8.48
C VAL A 126 -7.51 2.98 -9.47
N ARG A 127 -7.68 1.68 -9.62
CA ARG A 127 -8.62 1.08 -10.56
C ARG A 127 -9.52 0.09 -9.83
N GLY A 128 -10.70 -0.16 -10.39
CA GLY A 128 -11.64 -1.19 -9.92
C GLY A 128 -12.99 -0.62 -9.53
N LYS A 129 -13.93 -1.53 -9.24
CA LYS A 129 -15.34 -1.21 -8.96
C LYS A 129 -15.68 -1.27 -7.47
N GLY A 130 -14.71 -1.58 -6.61
CA GLY A 130 -14.90 -1.63 -5.17
C GLY A 130 -15.26 -0.25 -4.61
N GLN A 131 -15.83 -0.24 -3.41
CA GLN A 131 -16.14 1.01 -2.71
C GLN A 131 -14.97 1.51 -1.87
N VAL A 132 -14.06 0.62 -1.51
CA VAL A 132 -12.90 0.94 -0.67
C VAL A 132 -11.65 0.43 -1.36
N ALA A 133 -10.74 1.31 -1.71
CA ALA A 133 -9.40 0.96 -2.14
C ALA A 133 -8.45 1.00 -0.94
N VAL A 134 -7.56 0.01 -0.85
CA VAL A 134 -6.46 -0.05 0.11
C VAL A 134 -5.16 -0.13 -0.68
N PRO A 135 -4.63 1.01 -1.13
CA PRO A 135 -3.48 1.02 -2.03
C PRO A 135 -2.19 0.59 -1.37
N ALA A 136 -1.98 0.90 -0.09
CA ALA A 136 -0.71 0.63 0.58
C ALA A 136 -0.86 0.47 2.09
N VAL A 137 0.06 -0.31 2.67
CA VAL A 137 0.33 -0.33 4.09
C VAL A 137 1.77 0.09 4.35
N PHE A 138 1.96 1.00 5.30
CA PHE A 138 3.27 1.36 5.82
C PHE A 138 3.47 0.65 7.15
N PHE A 139 4.65 0.09 7.35
CA PHE A 139 4.97 -0.64 8.56
C PHE A 139 6.37 -0.32 9.05
N ARG A 140 6.55 -0.36 10.37
CA ARG A 140 7.81 -0.05 11.02
C ARG A 140 8.47 -1.31 11.56
N ASN A 141 9.75 -1.45 11.29
CA ASN A 141 10.63 -2.42 11.93
C ASN A 141 11.86 -1.73 12.51
N LYS A 142 12.86 -2.52 12.98
CA LYS A 142 14.11 -2.01 13.55
C LYS A 142 14.93 -1.11 12.60
N ASN A 143 14.70 -1.20 11.30
CA ASN A 143 15.42 -0.45 10.26
C ASN A 143 14.64 0.78 9.78
N GLY A 144 13.48 1.10 10.36
CA GLY A 144 12.66 2.25 10.01
C GLY A 144 11.31 1.89 9.39
N TRP A 145 10.74 2.83 8.64
CA TRP A 145 9.46 2.69 7.97
C TRP A 145 9.63 2.15 6.56
N PHE A 146 8.75 1.21 6.19
CA PHE A 146 8.68 0.57 4.88
C PHE A 146 7.27 0.69 4.32
N CYS A 147 7.16 0.69 3.00
CA CYS A 147 5.88 0.64 2.29
C CYS A 147 5.71 -0.72 1.62
N LYS A 148 4.56 -1.33 1.79
CA LYS A 148 4.10 -2.47 0.99
C LYS A 148 2.92 -2.00 0.15
N TRP A 149 3.11 -1.96 -1.16
CA TRP A 149 2.05 -1.63 -2.10
C TRP A 149 1.09 -2.81 -2.21
N LEU A 150 -0.19 -2.59 -2.10
CA LEU A 150 -1.20 -3.64 -2.05
C LEU A 150 -2.10 -3.66 -3.28
N ASP A 151 -2.51 -2.48 -3.75
CA ASP A 151 -3.48 -2.31 -4.84
C ASP A 151 -4.73 -3.18 -4.65
N MET A 152 -5.27 -3.19 -3.44
CA MET A 152 -6.40 -4.04 -3.05
C MET A 152 -7.68 -3.23 -2.94
N GLN A 153 -8.79 -3.93 -3.15
CA GLN A 153 -10.11 -3.35 -2.93
C GLN A 153 -10.93 -4.21 -1.97
N LEU A 154 -11.74 -3.54 -1.16
CA LEU A 154 -12.72 -4.15 -0.29
C LEU A 154 -14.11 -3.85 -0.85
N THR A 155 -15.00 -4.83 -0.77
CA THR A 155 -16.42 -4.62 -0.92
C THR A 155 -16.95 -4.07 0.39
N GLY A 156 -17.10 -2.74 0.47
CA GLY A 156 -17.68 -2.07 1.62
C GLY A 156 -19.20 -2.20 1.69
N GLN A 157 -19.78 -1.78 2.79
CA GLN A 157 -21.22 -1.54 2.88
C GLN A 157 -21.58 -0.38 1.95
N PRO A 158 -22.71 -0.44 1.21
CA PRO A 158 -23.08 0.54 0.19
C PRO A 158 -23.17 2.00 0.65
N ILE A 159 -23.24 2.24 1.96
CA ILE A 159 -23.37 3.56 2.56
C ILE A 159 -22.22 3.93 3.51
N CYS A 160 -21.17 3.09 3.56
CA CYS A 160 -20.02 3.31 4.44
C CYS A 160 -18.84 3.90 3.67
N ASN A 161 -18.73 5.22 3.67
CA ASN A 161 -17.54 5.94 3.23
C ASN A 161 -16.58 6.25 4.39
N THR A 162 -16.79 5.62 5.55
CA THR A 162 -15.98 5.87 6.74
C THR A 162 -15.01 4.73 6.99
N VAL A 163 -13.80 5.08 7.38
CA VAL A 163 -12.80 4.09 7.79
C VAL A 163 -13.24 3.31 9.03
N GLU A 164 -14.08 3.90 9.87
CA GLU A 164 -14.64 3.28 11.06
C GLU A 164 -15.45 2.02 10.75
N GLY A 165 -16.24 2.05 9.67
CA GLY A 165 -17.04 0.90 9.22
C GLY A 165 -16.18 -0.28 8.73
N ASN A 166 -14.94 -0.03 8.34
CA ASN A 166 -14.05 -1.04 7.76
C ASN A 166 -12.91 -1.50 8.70
N LYS A 167 -12.87 -1.01 9.94
CA LYS A 167 -11.75 -1.26 10.88
C LYS A 167 -11.42 -2.74 11.05
N ALA A 168 -12.41 -3.56 11.36
CA ALA A 168 -12.21 -4.99 11.62
C ALA A 168 -11.70 -5.71 10.37
N THR A 169 -12.36 -5.49 9.22
CA THR A 169 -11.98 -6.10 7.93
C THR A 169 -10.57 -5.69 7.53
N THR A 170 -10.24 -4.38 7.64
CA THR A 170 -8.91 -3.86 7.34
C THR A 170 -7.86 -4.49 8.26
N SER A 171 -8.10 -4.56 9.56
CA SER A 171 -7.16 -5.18 10.52
C SER A 171 -6.90 -6.65 10.19
N MET A 172 -7.95 -7.43 9.93
CA MET A 172 -7.82 -8.85 9.57
C MET A 172 -7.07 -9.02 8.25
N MET A 173 -7.37 -8.20 7.26
CA MET A 173 -6.70 -8.23 5.96
C MET A 173 -5.21 -7.91 6.10
N ILE A 174 -4.87 -6.81 6.78
CA ILE A 174 -3.46 -6.42 6.97
C ILE A 174 -2.70 -7.47 7.76
N LYS A 175 -3.30 -8.02 8.84
CA LYS A 175 -2.71 -9.14 9.58
C LYS A 175 -2.37 -10.30 8.63
N SER A 176 -3.34 -10.74 7.84
CA SER A 176 -3.15 -11.85 6.90
C SER A 176 -2.05 -11.58 5.88
N ILE A 177 -1.95 -10.35 5.37
CA ILE A 177 -0.92 -9.94 4.40
C ILE A 177 0.46 -9.87 5.03
N MET A 178 0.55 -9.35 6.25
CA MET A 178 1.83 -9.13 6.93
C MET A 178 2.40 -10.40 7.54
N GLU A 179 1.55 -11.30 8.01
CA GLU A 179 1.93 -12.60 8.59
C GLU A 179 2.04 -13.72 7.54
N ARG A 180 1.63 -13.45 6.31
CA ARG A 180 1.71 -14.44 5.23
C ARG A 180 3.15 -14.90 5.03
N LYS A 181 3.39 -16.16 5.31
CA LYS A 181 4.63 -16.83 4.91
C LYS A 181 4.51 -17.17 3.42
N ASN A 182 5.20 -16.43 2.59
CA ASN A 182 5.34 -16.84 1.20
C ASN A 182 6.26 -18.06 1.17
N LEU A 183 5.84 -19.11 0.50
CA LEU A 183 6.73 -20.21 0.16
C LEU A 183 7.84 -19.63 -0.73
N THR A 184 9.05 -19.72 -0.28
CA THR A 184 10.23 -19.38 -1.07
C THR A 184 10.63 -20.57 -1.92
N ILE A 185 11.40 -20.35 -2.98
CA ILE A 185 11.98 -21.46 -3.76
C ILE A 185 12.79 -22.37 -2.85
N LYS A 186 13.46 -21.81 -1.84
CA LYS A 186 14.19 -22.61 -0.84
C LYS A 186 13.25 -23.54 -0.08
N ASP A 187 12.10 -23.05 0.40
CA ASP A 187 11.12 -23.87 1.12
C ASP A 187 10.60 -25.02 0.23
N LEU A 188 10.39 -24.74 -1.08
CA LEU A 188 9.99 -25.76 -2.04
C LEU A 188 11.13 -26.79 -2.27
N MET A 189 12.37 -26.34 -2.36
CA MET A 189 13.52 -27.24 -2.51
C MET A 189 13.73 -28.10 -1.24
N ASP A 190 13.51 -27.54 -0.05
CA ASP A 190 13.62 -28.27 1.21
C ASP A 190 12.50 -29.33 1.37
N LEU A 191 11.37 -29.17 0.66
CA LEU A 191 10.26 -30.14 0.62
C LEU A 191 10.47 -31.28 -0.41
N LEU A 192 11.35 -31.08 -1.38
CA LEU A 192 11.63 -32.13 -2.36
C LEU A 192 12.56 -33.17 -1.73
N PRO A 193 12.16 -34.46 -1.67
CA PRO A 193 13.04 -35.53 -1.23
C PRO A 193 14.13 -35.69 -2.30
N GLY A 194 15.23 -35.00 -2.14
CA GLY A 194 16.33 -35.00 -3.08
C GLY A 194 17.61 -35.45 -2.40
N THR A 195 18.30 -36.39 -2.99
CA THR A 195 19.75 -36.55 -2.77
C THR A 195 20.39 -35.24 -3.20
N GLN A 196 21.07 -34.56 -2.29
CA GLN A 196 21.95 -33.44 -2.64
C GLN A 196 23.08 -33.97 -3.52
N ASP A 197 22.83 -33.96 -4.80
CA ASP A 197 23.90 -34.26 -5.78
C ASP A 197 24.60 -32.93 -6.08
N GLU A 198 25.69 -32.67 -5.37
CA GLU A 198 26.51 -31.47 -5.54
C GLU A 198 27.07 -31.30 -6.96
N THR A 199 26.97 -32.36 -7.81
CA THR A 199 27.36 -32.30 -9.19
C THR A 199 26.29 -31.75 -10.14
N LYS A 200 25.04 -31.59 -9.64
CA LYS A 200 23.89 -31.12 -10.43
C LYS A 200 23.20 -29.93 -9.73
N MET A 201 23.76 -28.77 -9.89
CA MET A 201 23.18 -27.55 -9.37
C MET A 201 22.25 -26.88 -10.39
N ALA A 202 21.16 -26.30 -9.93
CA ALA A 202 20.30 -25.43 -10.74
C ALA A 202 20.48 -23.96 -10.29
N TYR A 203 20.62 -23.07 -11.26
CA TYR A 203 20.49 -21.63 -11.02
C TYR A 203 19.02 -21.25 -11.13
N VAL A 204 18.52 -20.49 -10.17
CA VAL A 204 17.18 -19.90 -10.18
C VAL A 204 17.30 -18.41 -9.96
N GLY A 205 16.88 -17.60 -10.93
CA GLY A 205 17.01 -16.14 -10.87
C GLY A 205 16.03 -15.42 -11.78
N PHE A 206 15.98 -14.09 -11.69
CA PHE A 206 15.14 -13.27 -12.56
C PHE A 206 15.61 -13.25 -14.01
N GLN A 207 16.91 -13.30 -14.23
CA GLN A 207 17.54 -13.25 -15.55
C GLN A 207 18.65 -14.31 -15.64
N GLN A 208 18.99 -14.67 -16.85
CA GLN A 208 20.13 -15.55 -17.07
C GLN A 208 21.43 -14.83 -16.66
N PRO A 209 22.27 -15.44 -15.81
CA PRO A 209 23.53 -14.83 -15.41
C PRO A 209 24.49 -14.79 -16.59
N GLU A 210 25.31 -13.76 -16.68
CA GLU A 210 26.33 -13.62 -17.75
C GLU A 210 27.37 -14.75 -17.71
N THR A 211 27.63 -15.28 -16.50
CA THR A 211 28.54 -16.41 -16.30
C THR A 211 27.92 -17.42 -15.35
N LEU A 212 27.96 -18.69 -15.73
CA LEU A 212 27.49 -19.79 -14.88
C LEU A 212 28.66 -20.34 -14.04
N SER A 213 28.45 -20.49 -12.74
CA SER A 213 29.42 -21.16 -11.88
C SER A 213 29.54 -22.64 -12.26
N LYS A 214 30.75 -23.22 -12.05
CA LYS A 214 31.00 -24.64 -12.29
C LYS A 214 29.99 -25.49 -11.51
N GLY A 215 29.37 -26.47 -12.18
CA GLY A 215 28.40 -27.38 -11.58
C GLY A 215 26.92 -26.99 -11.82
N ILE A 216 26.62 -25.80 -12.32
CA ILE A 216 25.24 -25.44 -12.69
C ILE A 216 24.89 -26.15 -14.01
N THR A 217 23.98 -27.10 -13.94
CA THR A 217 23.51 -27.90 -15.06
C THR A 217 22.14 -27.46 -15.59
N LYS A 218 21.40 -26.65 -14.85
CA LYS A 218 20.08 -26.13 -15.23
C LYS A 218 19.94 -24.66 -14.86
N VAL A 219 19.41 -23.85 -15.76
CA VAL A 219 19.11 -22.44 -15.55
C VAL A 219 17.59 -22.26 -15.61
N MET A 220 17.03 -21.68 -14.55
CA MET A 220 15.61 -21.35 -14.45
C MET A 220 15.46 -19.86 -14.22
N THR A 221 14.79 -19.18 -15.12
CA THR A 221 14.48 -17.76 -15.07
C THR A 221 12.97 -17.53 -15.21
N LEU A 222 12.51 -16.30 -15.08
CA LEU A 222 11.10 -15.98 -15.28
C LEU A 222 10.58 -16.44 -16.66
N ASP A 223 11.43 -16.42 -17.67
CA ASP A 223 11.04 -16.77 -19.05
C ASP A 223 10.85 -18.29 -19.25
N ASN A 224 11.39 -19.12 -18.34
CA ASN A 224 11.32 -20.59 -18.47
C ASN A 224 10.80 -21.31 -17.21
N LEU A 225 10.08 -20.59 -16.32
CA LEU A 225 9.47 -21.16 -15.10
C LEU A 225 8.45 -22.28 -15.38
N THR A 226 7.90 -22.35 -16.59
CA THR A 226 6.99 -23.44 -17.01
C THR A 226 7.63 -24.83 -16.88
N GLY A 227 8.95 -24.92 -16.88
CA GLY A 227 9.69 -26.16 -16.63
C GLY A 227 9.65 -26.65 -15.17
N LEU A 228 9.08 -25.86 -14.24
CA LEU A 228 8.88 -26.26 -12.84
C LEU A 228 7.51 -26.91 -12.59
N ILE A 229 6.59 -26.85 -13.56
CA ILE A 229 5.26 -27.47 -13.42
C ILE A 229 5.46 -28.96 -13.72
N PRO A 230 5.15 -29.88 -12.78
CA PRO A 230 5.13 -31.31 -13.06
C PRO A 230 4.13 -31.58 -14.19
N GLN A 231 4.59 -32.31 -15.22
CA GLN A 231 3.70 -32.80 -16.27
C GLN A 231 2.96 -34.04 -15.80
#